data_07a0117a0bc9a3a20accb31b1e3cd8b0
#
_entry.id   07a0117a0bc9a3a20accb31b1e3cd8b0
#
_cell.length_a   1.000
_cell.length_b   1.000
_cell.length_c   1.000
_cell.angle_alpha   90.00
_cell.angle_beta   90.00
_cell.angle_gamma   90.00
#
_symmetry.space_group_name_H-M   'P 1'
#
loop_
_entity.id
_entity.type
_entity.pdbx_description
1 polymer ?
#
loop_
_entity_poly.entity_id
_entity_poly.type
_entity_poly.pdbx_seq_one_letter_code
_entity_poly.pdbx_strand_id
1 'polypeptide(L)'
;MPGEPAWRYVKFKSPEWETLYRKRIQRIVQAAKNNNVEIIWLGIPFMKSKKLNEQTRYIDNLYFEETNGYAHWFPTDYLLSKGEKYTDSIEINGKNTRVRSKDGIHFSLKGQQYLAQQLFELIEFRNDD
;
A
#
# COMPACT_ATOMS: atom_id res chain seq x y z
N MET A 1 10.20 13.94 -11.43
CA MET A 1 10.74 13.14 -12.54
C MET A 1 10.84 14.01 -13.79
N PRO A 2 11.86 13.84 -14.61
CA PRO A 2 11.99 14.60 -15.83
C PRO A 2 10.79 14.39 -16.77
N GLY A 3 10.31 15.46 -17.38
CA GLY A 3 9.17 15.42 -18.29
C GLY A 3 7.80 15.46 -17.64
N GLU A 4 7.71 15.48 -16.33
CA GLU A 4 6.44 15.67 -15.63
C GLU A 4 6.15 17.14 -15.38
N PRO A 5 4.88 17.58 -15.49
CA PRO A 5 4.50 18.92 -15.06
C PRO A 5 4.69 19.06 -13.55
N ALA A 6 4.73 20.32 -13.07
CA ALA A 6 4.82 20.58 -11.65
C ALA A 6 3.51 20.19 -10.97
N TRP A 7 3.54 19.15 -10.15
CA TRP A 7 2.38 18.57 -9.47
C TRP A 7 1.61 19.57 -8.61
N ARG A 8 2.29 20.59 -8.09
CA ARG A 8 1.65 21.64 -7.27
C ARG A 8 0.56 22.43 -7.98
N TYR A 9 0.55 22.40 -9.31
CA TYR A 9 -0.47 23.08 -10.11
C TYR A 9 -1.62 22.16 -10.54
N VAL A 10 -1.56 20.91 -10.15
CA VAL A 10 -2.56 19.91 -10.52
C VAL A 10 -3.40 19.56 -9.29
N LYS A 11 -4.68 19.81 -9.37
CA LYS A 11 -5.58 19.59 -8.25
C LYS A 11 -5.80 18.11 -7.98
N PHE A 12 -5.67 17.69 -6.73
CA PHE A 12 -5.93 16.32 -6.28
C PHE A 12 -7.31 15.85 -6.73
N LYS A 13 -7.37 14.63 -7.24
CA LYS A 13 -8.57 13.99 -7.81
C LYS A 13 -9.09 14.59 -9.12
N SER A 14 -8.43 15.61 -9.67
CA SER A 14 -8.80 16.06 -11.01
C SER A 14 -8.45 14.98 -12.05
N PRO A 15 -9.10 14.98 -13.23
CA PRO A 15 -8.74 14.02 -14.29
C PRO A 15 -7.26 14.09 -14.68
N GLU A 16 -6.69 15.26 -14.70
CA GLU A 16 -5.26 15.46 -14.98
C GLU A 16 -4.38 14.83 -13.89
N TRP A 17 -4.72 15.08 -12.63
CA TRP A 17 -3.98 14.50 -11.50
C TRP A 17 -4.03 12.97 -11.56
N GLU A 18 -5.20 12.40 -11.78
CA GLU A 18 -5.35 10.94 -11.84
C GLU A 18 -4.53 10.33 -12.97
N THR A 19 -4.56 10.95 -14.15
CA THR A 19 -3.78 10.50 -15.31
C THR A 19 -2.28 10.51 -15.00
N LEU A 20 -1.77 11.58 -14.41
CA LEU A 20 -0.36 11.71 -14.04
C LEU A 20 0.03 10.68 -12.96
N TYR A 21 -0.84 10.49 -11.97
CA TYR A 21 -0.58 9.54 -10.89
C TYR A 21 -0.54 8.10 -11.41
N ARG A 22 -1.48 7.73 -12.26
CA ARG A 22 -1.49 6.40 -12.89
C ARG A 22 -0.23 6.16 -13.72
N LYS A 23 0.25 7.17 -14.43
CA LYS A 23 1.51 7.06 -15.19
C LYS A 23 2.71 6.79 -14.30
N ARG A 24 2.76 7.38 -13.10
CA ARG A 24 3.84 7.11 -12.14
C ARG A 24 3.85 5.65 -11.70
N ILE A 25 2.68 5.10 -11.40
CA ILE A 25 2.55 3.69 -11.04
C ILE A 25 3.00 2.81 -12.21
N GLN A 26 2.54 3.11 -13.41
CA GLN A 26 2.88 2.38 -14.64
C GLN A 26 4.39 2.38 -14.90
N ARG A 27 5.07 3.48 -14.63
CA ARG A 27 6.55 3.56 -14.77
C ARG A 27 7.26 2.61 -13.83
N ILE A 28 6.80 2.50 -12.59
CA ILE A 28 7.38 1.59 -11.60
C ILE A 28 7.19 0.15 -12.07
N VAL A 29 5.98 -0.21 -12.46
CA VAL A 29 5.64 -1.55 -12.95
C VAL A 29 6.46 -1.89 -14.20
N GLN A 30 6.56 -0.96 -15.13
CA GLN A 30 7.31 -1.18 -16.37
C GLN A 30 8.81 -1.35 -16.12
N ALA A 31 9.36 -0.55 -15.21
CA ALA A 31 10.77 -0.67 -14.84
C ALA A 31 11.08 -2.04 -14.23
N ALA A 32 10.21 -2.53 -13.37
CA ALA A 32 10.35 -3.86 -12.78
C ALA A 32 10.29 -4.94 -13.85
N LYS A 33 9.33 -4.85 -14.76
CA LYS A 33 9.16 -5.80 -15.87
C LYS A 33 10.42 -5.82 -16.77
N ASN A 34 10.94 -4.65 -17.11
CA ASN A 34 12.12 -4.52 -17.96
C ASN A 34 13.39 -5.11 -17.33
N ASN A 35 13.41 -5.21 -16.01
CA ASN A 35 14.57 -5.72 -15.26
C ASN A 35 14.33 -7.08 -14.63
N ASN A 36 13.23 -7.76 -14.98
CA ASN A 36 12.84 -9.07 -14.45
C ASN A 36 12.75 -9.08 -12.91
N VAL A 37 12.21 -8.01 -12.36
CA VAL A 37 11.99 -7.87 -10.92
C VAL A 37 10.52 -8.11 -10.60
N GLU A 38 10.24 -9.00 -9.66
CA GLU A 38 8.89 -9.17 -9.15
C GLU A 38 8.59 -8.12 -8.10
N ILE A 39 7.37 -7.58 -8.14
CA ILE A 39 6.92 -6.57 -7.19
C ILE A 39 5.89 -7.18 -6.25
N ILE A 40 6.04 -6.92 -4.94
CA ILE A 40 4.95 -7.04 -3.98
C ILE A 40 4.51 -5.61 -3.68
N TRP A 41 3.27 -5.27 -4.03
CA TRP A 41 2.74 -3.93 -3.80
C TRP A 41 1.85 -3.93 -2.57
N LEU A 42 2.25 -3.14 -1.59
CA LEU A 42 1.47 -3.00 -0.36
C LEU A 42 0.33 -2.03 -0.57
N GLY A 43 -0.90 -2.49 -0.34
CA GLY A 43 -2.04 -1.59 -0.30
C GLY A 43 -1.96 -0.66 0.91
N ILE A 44 -2.80 0.37 0.90
CA ILE A 44 -2.83 1.37 1.97
C ILE A 44 -3.82 0.90 3.05
N PRO A 45 -3.42 0.91 4.33
CA PRO A 45 -4.33 0.52 5.40
C PRO A 45 -5.41 1.59 5.65
N PHE A 46 -6.45 1.22 6.39
CA PHE A 46 -7.45 2.19 6.82
C PHE A 46 -6.82 3.25 7.71
N MET A 47 -7.35 4.46 7.64
CA MET A 47 -6.87 5.61 8.42
C MET A 47 -7.91 6.01 9.45
N LYS A 48 -7.44 6.53 10.59
CA LYS A 48 -8.32 6.98 11.67
C LYS A 48 -9.16 8.18 11.25
N SER A 49 -8.56 9.16 10.59
CA SER A 49 -9.26 10.33 10.08
C SER A 49 -10.18 9.93 8.92
N LYS A 50 -11.44 10.29 9.01
CA LYS A 50 -12.42 10.00 7.96
C LYS A 50 -12.00 10.60 6.62
N LYS A 51 -11.59 11.86 6.61
CA LYS A 51 -11.17 12.55 5.39
C LYS A 51 -9.95 11.88 4.77
N LEU A 52 -8.94 11.60 5.58
CA LEU A 52 -7.72 10.95 5.10
C LEU A 52 -8.03 9.52 4.62
N ASN A 53 -8.92 8.82 5.31
CA ASN A 53 -9.32 7.47 4.90
C ASN A 53 -9.99 7.48 3.53
N GLU A 54 -10.88 8.42 3.28
CA GLU A 54 -11.52 8.55 1.95
C GLU A 54 -10.49 8.81 0.86
N GLN A 55 -9.53 9.70 1.11
CA GLN A 55 -8.47 10.02 0.17
C GLN A 55 -7.56 8.82 -0.11
N THR A 56 -7.17 8.10 0.92
CA THR A 56 -6.30 6.93 0.77
C THR A 56 -7.02 5.75 0.14
N ARG A 57 -8.33 5.57 0.37
CA ARG A 57 -9.11 4.54 -0.33
C ARG A 57 -9.13 4.80 -1.83
N TYR A 58 -9.25 6.06 -2.23
CA TYR A 58 -9.20 6.44 -3.64
C TYR A 58 -7.83 6.09 -4.25
N ILE A 59 -6.74 6.45 -3.58
CA ILE A 59 -5.39 6.14 -4.05
C ILE A 59 -5.13 4.62 -4.07
N ASP A 60 -5.57 3.93 -3.04
CA ASP A 60 -5.44 2.46 -2.93
C ASP A 60 -6.09 1.76 -4.12
N ASN A 61 -7.24 2.25 -4.54
CA ASN A 61 -7.94 1.71 -5.71
C ASN A 61 -7.14 1.93 -7.00
N LEU A 62 -6.50 3.10 -7.15
CA LEU A 62 -5.62 3.36 -8.29
C LEU A 62 -4.43 2.38 -8.29
N TYR A 63 -3.83 2.15 -7.14
CA TYR A 63 -2.75 1.18 -7.00
C TYR A 63 -3.19 -0.21 -7.44
N PHE A 64 -4.33 -0.65 -6.94
CA PHE A 64 -4.84 -1.98 -7.26
C PHE A 64 -5.10 -2.13 -8.76
N GLU A 65 -5.78 -1.15 -9.36
CA GLU A 65 -6.10 -1.19 -10.78
C GLU A 65 -4.84 -1.21 -11.66
N GLU A 66 -3.85 -0.37 -11.35
CA GLU A 66 -2.65 -0.23 -12.17
C GLU A 66 -1.63 -1.35 -11.97
N THR A 67 -1.67 -2.03 -10.83
CA THR A 67 -0.74 -3.14 -10.54
C THR A 67 -1.33 -4.50 -10.87
N ASN A 68 -2.62 -4.58 -11.15
CA ASN A 68 -3.30 -5.85 -11.40
C ASN A 68 -2.69 -6.58 -12.61
N GLY A 69 -2.28 -7.83 -12.37
CA GLY A 69 -1.62 -8.65 -13.39
C GLY A 69 -0.11 -8.43 -13.52
N TYR A 70 0.46 -7.42 -12.83
CA TYR A 70 1.88 -7.08 -12.91
C TYR A 70 2.61 -7.15 -11.58
N ALA A 71 1.88 -7.12 -10.48
CA ALA A 71 2.44 -7.16 -9.13
C ALA A 71 1.63 -8.08 -8.24
N HIS A 72 2.27 -8.56 -7.18
CA HIS A 72 1.59 -9.29 -6.13
C HIS A 72 0.96 -8.27 -5.18
N TRP A 73 -0.35 -8.23 -5.14
CA TRP A 73 -1.08 -7.30 -4.29
C TRP A 73 -1.13 -7.81 -2.85
N PHE A 74 -0.71 -6.97 -1.90
CA PHE A 74 -0.74 -7.30 -0.48
C PHE A 74 -1.67 -6.30 0.24
N PRO A 75 -2.90 -6.70 0.59
CA PRO A 75 -3.89 -5.81 1.19
C PRO A 75 -3.61 -5.58 2.68
N THR A 76 -3.06 -4.43 3.03
CA THR A 76 -2.80 -4.08 4.42
C THR A 76 -4.05 -3.64 5.16
N ASP A 77 -5.08 -3.21 4.43
CA ASP A 77 -6.35 -2.78 5.02
C ASP A 77 -7.04 -3.90 5.80
N TYR A 78 -7.22 -5.06 5.17
CA TYR A 78 -7.84 -6.20 5.86
C TYR A 78 -6.95 -6.80 6.93
N LEU A 79 -5.66 -6.87 6.68
CA LEU A 79 -4.71 -7.47 7.61
C LEU A 79 -4.62 -6.71 8.94
N LEU A 80 -4.75 -5.39 8.88
CA LEU A 80 -4.62 -4.51 10.03
C LEU A 80 -5.94 -3.84 10.41
N SER A 81 -7.06 -4.49 10.10
CA SER A 81 -8.37 -3.95 10.42
C SER A 81 -9.18 -4.91 11.29
N LYS A 82 -10.29 -4.38 11.76
CA LYS A 82 -11.30 -5.16 12.47
C LYS A 82 -12.65 -4.75 11.90
N GLY A 83 -13.26 -5.67 11.12
CA GLY A 83 -14.54 -5.40 10.49
C GLY A 83 -14.49 -4.30 9.44
N GLU A 84 -13.46 -4.28 8.58
CA GLU A 84 -13.28 -3.31 7.49
C GLU A 84 -13.21 -1.86 7.96
N LYS A 85 -12.70 -1.64 9.16
CA LYS A 85 -12.56 -0.31 9.75
C LYS A 85 -11.19 -0.15 10.37
N TYR A 86 -10.76 1.12 10.51
CA TYR A 86 -9.56 1.42 11.26
C TYR A 86 -9.65 0.85 12.67
N THR A 87 -8.57 0.25 13.11
CA THR A 87 -8.33 -0.10 14.49
C THR A 87 -6.87 0.18 14.82
N ASP A 88 -6.58 0.60 16.05
CA ASP A 88 -5.21 0.78 16.48
C ASP A 88 -4.56 -0.52 16.94
N SER A 89 -5.37 -1.55 17.22
CA SER A 89 -4.90 -2.82 17.79
C SER A 89 -5.62 -3.99 17.15
N ILE A 90 -4.90 -5.09 16.98
CA ILE A 90 -5.44 -6.37 16.50
C ILE A 90 -4.95 -7.50 17.40
N GLU A 91 -5.59 -8.65 17.31
CA GLU A 91 -5.14 -9.84 18.02
C GLU A 91 -4.03 -10.54 17.24
N ILE A 92 -2.86 -10.68 17.87
CA ILE A 92 -1.72 -11.39 17.32
C ILE A 92 -1.33 -12.47 18.33
N ASN A 93 -1.39 -13.74 17.92
CA ASN A 93 -1.11 -14.90 18.78
C ASN A 93 -1.91 -14.86 20.10
N GLY A 94 -3.20 -14.54 19.98
CA GLY A 94 -4.10 -14.47 21.13
C GLY A 94 -3.96 -13.25 22.01
N LYS A 95 -3.15 -12.28 21.62
CA LYS A 95 -2.84 -11.09 22.41
C LYS A 95 -3.24 -9.83 21.67
N ASN A 96 -4.04 -8.97 22.33
CA ASN A 96 -4.39 -7.67 21.76
C ASN A 96 -3.14 -6.80 21.65
N THR A 97 -2.74 -6.47 20.44
CA THR A 97 -1.47 -5.82 20.15
C THR A 97 -1.70 -4.53 19.38
N ARG A 98 -1.11 -3.45 19.85
CA ARG A 98 -1.17 -2.17 19.14
C ARG A 98 -0.29 -2.22 17.90
N VAL A 99 -0.90 -2.00 16.72
CA VAL A 99 -0.22 -2.07 15.42
C VAL A 99 -0.13 -0.72 14.72
N ARG A 100 -0.84 0.28 15.20
CA ARG A 100 -0.81 1.63 14.63
C ARG A 100 -0.27 2.64 15.63
N SER A 101 0.42 3.66 15.10
CA SER A 101 0.90 4.78 15.92
C SER A 101 -0.26 5.62 16.43
N LYS A 102 0.02 6.48 17.40
CA LYS A 102 -0.99 7.39 17.99
C LYS A 102 -1.58 8.36 16.98
N ASP A 103 -0.86 8.66 15.91
CA ASP A 103 -1.34 9.57 14.87
C ASP A 103 -2.48 9.01 14.02
N GLY A 104 -2.77 7.71 14.15
CA GLY A 104 -3.80 7.06 13.33
C GLY A 104 -3.42 6.87 11.87
N ILE A 105 -2.14 7.00 11.54
CA ILE A 105 -1.60 6.93 10.17
C ILE A 105 -0.52 5.87 10.08
N HIS A 106 0.57 6.02 10.80
CA HIS A 106 1.74 5.16 10.70
C HIS A 106 1.56 3.86 11.48
N PHE A 107 2.39 2.88 11.15
CA PHE A 107 2.45 1.63 11.90
C PHE A 107 3.30 1.81 13.15
N SER A 108 2.90 1.16 14.24
CA SER A 108 3.76 1.00 15.40
C SER A 108 4.91 0.05 15.03
N LEU A 109 5.94 -0.03 15.90
CA LEU A 109 7.02 -1.00 15.68
C LEU A 109 6.49 -2.43 15.59
N LYS A 110 5.57 -2.81 16.47
CA LYS A 110 4.95 -4.15 16.43
C LYS A 110 4.12 -4.36 15.17
N GLY A 111 3.44 -3.33 14.67
CA GLY A 111 2.72 -3.39 13.41
C GLY A 111 3.66 -3.62 12.25
N GLN A 112 4.80 -2.94 12.21
CA GLN A 112 5.82 -3.14 11.18
C GLN A 112 6.39 -4.56 11.22
N GLN A 113 6.68 -5.08 12.41
CA GLN A 113 7.19 -6.43 12.58
C GLN A 113 6.18 -7.48 12.12
N TYR A 114 4.92 -7.28 12.45
CA TYR A 114 3.84 -8.16 12.02
C TYR A 114 3.71 -8.19 10.50
N LEU A 115 3.70 -7.02 9.87
CA LEU A 115 3.65 -6.92 8.41
C LEU A 115 4.85 -7.59 7.75
N ALA A 116 6.04 -7.35 8.28
CA ALA A 116 7.26 -7.96 7.75
C ALA A 116 7.20 -9.48 7.83
N GLN A 117 6.69 -10.03 8.91
CA GLN A 117 6.52 -11.47 9.07
C GLN A 117 5.51 -12.04 8.07
N GLN A 118 4.38 -11.36 7.88
CA GLN A 118 3.36 -11.78 6.91
C GLN A 118 3.91 -11.74 5.48
N LEU A 119 4.67 -10.71 5.13
CA LEU A 119 5.33 -10.62 3.84
C LEU A 119 6.36 -11.72 3.64
N PHE A 120 7.16 -11.99 4.66
CA PHE A 120 8.19 -13.03 4.60
C PHE A 120 7.58 -14.40 4.29
N GLU A 121 6.41 -14.71 4.85
CA GLU A 121 5.72 -15.96 4.60
C GLU A 121 5.25 -16.12 3.15
N LEU A 122 5.08 -15.02 2.42
CA LEU A 122 4.68 -15.05 1.01
C LEU A 122 5.87 -15.24 0.07
N ILE A 123 7.09 -15.02 0.54
CA ILE A 123 8.28 -15.09 -0.31
C ILE A 123 8.79 -16.52 -0.32
N GLU A 124 8.86 -17.10 -1.52
CA GLU A 124 9.50 -18.39 -1.72
C GLU A 124 10.95 -18.19 -2.15
N PHE A 125 11.86 -18.76 -1.39
CA PHE A 125 13.28 -18.73 -1.74
C PHE A 125 13.59 -19.96 -2.59
N ARG A 126 14.05 -19.74 -3.83
CA ARG A 126 14.46 -20.82 -4.68
C ARG A 126 15.85 -21.27 -4.30
N ASN A 127 16.02 -22.57 -4.12
CA ASN A 127 17.33 -23.21 -4.11
C ASN A 127 17.72 -23.49 -5.57
N ASP A 128 18.61 -22.66 -6.09
CA ASP A 128 19.17 -22.85 -7.42
C ASP A 128 20.41 -23.79 -7.34
N ASP A 129 20.14 -25.04 -7.02
CA ASP A 129 21.21 -26.05 -6.97
C ASP A 129 21.52 -26.58 -8.36
#